data_609b6b74bbcfc73b0265d97409a6d200
#
_entry.id   609b6b74bbcfc73b0265d97409a6d200
#
_cell.length_a   1.000
_cell.length_b   1.000
_cell.length_c   1.000
_cell.angle_alpha   90.00
_cell.angle_beta   90.00
_cell.angle_gamma   90.00
#
_symmetry.space_group_name_H-M   'P 1'
#
loop_
_entity.id
_entity.type
_entity.pdbx_description
1 polymer ?
#
loop_
_entity_poly.entity_id
_entity_poly.type
_entity_poly.pdbx_seq_one_letter_code
_entity_poly.pdbx_strand_id
1 'polypeptide(L)'
;MNYQIYMAHGADCYRDEAIYSILSLWRWHDPADFTLLVATDDPTHFERILGTHTSVRYLPLSATQLHDWRGSINYVHRIKSCVVQWALQSTGASAGDGYMFVDSDTTFTAPITPVFARITQGEVFLHQSEGTVEGTRHETNSKGRLYRAIRAQPFRVCGTEQHLRTGMTLWNSGVIGLRGDQLGLLQETIDAIDAIYPLVQINTVEQIALSAVLDLKNIPVYPADVAVLHYHVFKEFRGDLATFFARYAGSSLAQWLAHWPEIDPAQRIVPKLQFNARPKWQRNWLKLIGRRWKPVPYPWAH
;
A
#
# COMPACT_ATOMS: atom_id res chain seq x y z
N MET A 1 -14.05 -16.98 0.51
CA MET A 1 -13.58 -16.32 -0.74
C MET A 1 -12.32 -15.50 -0.47
N ASN A 2 -11.53 -15.18 -1.54
CA ASN A 2 -10.35 -14.33 -1.41
C ASN A 2 -10.57 -13.05 -2.23
N TYR A 3 -10.42 -11.89 -1.58
CA TYR A 3 -10.64 -10.58 -2.17
C TYR A 3 -9.33 -9.79 -2.18
N GLN A 4 -8.92 -9.36 -3.37
CA GLN A 4 -7.80 -8.44 -3.54
C GLN A 4 -8.35 -7.03 -3.74
N ILE A 5 -7.92 -6.07 -2.90
CA ILE A 5 -8.46 -4.70 -2.89
C ILE A 5 -7.41 -3.73 -3.41
N TYR A 6 -7.83 -2.86 -4.31
CA TYR A 6 -7.05 -1.73 -4.84
C TYR A 6 -7.80 -0.41 -4.63
N MET A 7 -7.04 0.65 -4.42
CA MET A 7 -7.54 2.02 -4.46
C MET A 7 -6.69 2.82 -5.43
N ALA A 8 -7.31 3.36 -6.49
CA ALA A 8 -6.62 4.23 -7.44
C ALA A 8 -7.59 5.30 -7.98
N HIS A 9 -7.35 6.55 -7.62
CA HIS A 9 -8.19 7.69 -8.02
C HIS A 9 -7.33 8.94 -8.29
N GLY A 10 -7.92 9.90 -8.99
CA GLY A 10 -7.29 11.18 -9.32
C GLY A 10 -6.41 11.09 -10.58
N ALA A 11 -5.11 11.08 -10.48
CA ALA A 11 -4.22 11.06 -11.64
C ALA A 11 -4.09 9.67 -12.29
N ASP A 12 -4.00 9.62 -13.62
CA ASP A 12 -3.86 8.37 -14.39
C ASP A 12 -2.68 7.52 -13.94
N CYS A 13 -1.57 8.14 -13.53
CA CYS A 13 -0.40 7.39 -13.06
C CYS A 13 -0.69 6.48 -11.84
N TYR A 14 -1.69 6.78 -11.01
CA TYR A 14 -2.10 5.89 -9.91
C TYR A 14 -2.93 4.72 -10.43
N ARG A 15 -3.76 4.94 -11.47
CA ARG A 15 -4.51 3.87 -12.13
C ARG A 15 -3.57 2.95 -12.89
N ASP A 16 -2.57 3.51 -13.59
CA ASP A 16 -1.54 2.74 -14.29
C ASP A 16 -0.72 1.88 -13.31
N GLU A 17 -0.30 2.43 -12.16
CA GLU A 17 0.35 1.68 -11.09
C GLU A 17 -0.53 0.50 -10.63
N ALA A 18 -1.83 0.74 -10.37
CA ALA A 18 -2.76 -0.30 -9.94
C ALA A 18 -2.98 -1.39 -11.00
N ILE A 19 -3.17 -1.00 -12.27
CA ILE A 19 -3.30 -1.94 -13.39
C ILE A 19 -2.05 -2.80 -13.52
N TYR A 20 -0.87 -2.19 -13.43
CA TYR A 20 0.39 -2.92 -13.51
C TYR A 20 0.55 -3.91 -12.35
N SER A 21 0.11 -3.53 -11.15
CA SER A 21 0.05 -4.41 -9.98
C SER A 21 -0.91 -5.58 -10.21
N ILE A 22 -2.12 -5.35 -10.77
CA ILE A 22 -3.08 -6.39 -11.12
C ILE A 22 -2.48 -7.36 -12.16
N LEU A 23 -1.85 -6.85 -13.21
CA LEU A 23 -1.16 -7.67 -14.20
C LEU A 23 -0.07 -8.53 -13.54
N SER A 24 0.66 -8.01 -12.56
CA SER A 24 1.65 -8.79 -11.81
C SER A 24 1.03 -9.92 -10.99
N LEU A 25 -0.16 -9.73 -10.41
CA LEU A 25 -0.92 -10.77 -9.72
C LEU A 25 -1.33 -11.88 -10.69
N TRP A 26 -1.89 -11.50 -11.85
CA TRP A 26 -2.37 -12.43 -12.88
C TRP A 26 -1.26 -13.20 -13.62
N ARG A 27 0.00 -12.81 -13.46
CA ARG A 27 1.14 -13.64 -13.90
C ARG A 27 1.36 -14.88 -13.03
N TRP A 28 0.95 -14.83 -11.80
CA TRP A 28 1.10 -15.91 -10.82
C TRP A 28 -0.17 -16.74 -10.64
N HIS A 29 -1.33 -16.19 -11.04
CA HIS A 29 -2.65 -16.74 -10.73
C HIS A 29 -3.60 -16.58 -11.89
N ASP A 30 -4.56 -17.51 -11.99
CA ASP A 30 -5.69 -17.30 -12.88
C ASP A 30 -6.52 -16.11 -12.38
N PRO A 31 -6.98 -15.22 -13.26
CA PRO A 31 -7.86 -14.12 -12.88
C PRO A 31 -9.09 -14.55 -12.06
N ALA A 32 -9.56 -15.78 -12.18
CA ALA A 32 -10.70 -16.30 -11.44
C ALA A 32 -10.38 -16.72 -9.98
N ASP A 33 -9.09 -16.82 -9.60
CA ASP A 33 -8.70 -17.26 -8.25
C ASP A 33 -9.05 -16.24 -7.16
N PHE A 34 -9.21 -14.97 -7.54
CA PHE A 34 -9.50 -13.86 -6.63
C PHE A 34 -10.61 -12.97 -7.18
N THR A 35 -11.43 -12.43 -6.29
CA THR A 35 -12.28 -11.30 -6.64
C THR A 35 -11.52 -10.00 -6.42
N LEU A 36 -11.27 -9.23 -7.48
CA LEU A 36 -10.65 -7.93 -7.39
C LEU A 36 -11.70 -6.87 -7.06
N LEU A 37 -11.48 -6.11 -6.00
CA LEU A 37 -12.29 -4.94 -5.63
C LEU A 37 -11.47 -3.70 -5.94
N VAL A 38 -11.83 -2.97 -6.98
CA VAL A 38 -11.09 -1.79 -7.44
C VAL A 38 -11.88 -0.53 -7.12
N ALA A 39 -11.49 0.16 -6.05
CA ALA A 39 -12.05 1.45 -5.68
C ALA A 39 -11.41 2.55 -6.55
N THR A 40 -12.20 3.12 -7.48
CA THR A 40 -11.71 4.10 -8.46
C THR A 40 -12.80 5.10 -8.86
N ASP A 41 -12.38 6.29 -9.27
CA ASP A 41 -13.22 7.32 -9.86
C ASP A 41 -13.36 7.19 -11.39
N ASP A 42 -12.58 6.31 -12.02
CA ASP A 42 -12.63 6.03 -13.47
C ASP A 42 -12.45 4.52 -13.77
N PRO A 43 -13.53 3.73 -13.71
CA PRO A 43 -13.49 2.31 -14.08
C PRO A 43 -13.06 2.06 -15.53
N THR A 44 -13.41 2.99 -16.46
CA THR A 44 -13.13 2.80 -17.90
C THR A 44 -11.64 2.79 -18.21
N HIS A 45 -10.82 3.44 -17.39
CA HIS A 45 -9.36 3.39 -17.51
C HIS A 45 -8.83 1.96 -17.31
N PHE A 46 -9.41 1.21 -16.37
CA PHE A 46 -9.07 -0.19 -16.10
C PHE A 46 -9.62 -1.12 -17.19
N GLU A 47 -10.88 -0.92 -17.62
CA GLU A 47 -11.54 -1.77 -18.62
C GLU A 47 -10.84 -1.77 -19.98
N ARG A 48 -10.18 -0.67 -20.38
CA ARG A 48 -9.40 -0.58 -21.60
C ARG A 48 -8.26 -1.60 -21.67
N ILE A 49 -7.71 -2.00 -20.52
CA ILE A 49 -6.53 -2.85 -20.42
C ILE A 49 -6.90 -4.23 -19.89
N LEU A 50 -7.67 -4.30 -18.82
CA LEU A 50 -8.06 -5.56 -18.19
C LEU A 50 -9.23 -6.23 -18.92
N GLY A 51 -9.96 -5.47 -19.76
CA GLY A 51 -11.21 -5.95 -20.37
C GLY A 51 -12.34 -6.07 -19.35
N THR A 52 -13.46 -6.64 -19.82
CA THR A 52 -14.61 -6.96 -18.94
C THR A 52 -14.36 -8.36 -18.33
N HIS A 53 -13.90 -8.40 -17.11
CA HIS A 53 -13.63 -9.65 -16.41
C HIS A 53 -14.57 -9.82 -15.21
N THR A 54 -15.23 -10.98 -15.09
CA THR A 54 -16.24 -11.23 -14.04
C THR A 54 -15.64 -11.23 -12.62
N SER A 55 -14.34 -11.47 -12.50
CA SER A 55 -13.62 -11.39 -11.22
C SER A 55 -13.26 -9.96 -10.81
N VAL A 56 -13.48 -8.95 -11.66
CA VAL A 56 -13.21 -7.54 -11.33
C VAL A 56 -14.52 -6.82 -11.01
N ARG A 57 -14.61 -6.29 -9.80
CA ARG A 57 -15.73 -5.47 -9.33
C ARG A 57 -15.22 -4.06 -9.04
N TYR A 58 -15.74 -3.09 -9.78
CA TYR A 58 -15.43 -1.69 -9.53
C TYR A 58 -16.32 -1.14 -8.41
N LEU A 59 -15.68 -0.43 -7.49
CA LEU A 59 -16.32 0.32 -6.41
C LEU A 59 -16.15 1.81 -6.74
N PRO A 60 -17.21 2.47 -7.29
CA PRO A 60 -17.09 3.84 -7.77
C PRO A 60 -16.86 4.82 -6.62
N LEU A 61 -15.76 5.59 -6.70
CA LEU A 61 -15.41 6.65 -5.75
C LEU A 61 -15.95 7.99 -6.22
N SER A 62 -16.80 8.62 -5.42
CA SER A 62 -17.25 9.99 -5.67
C SER A 62 -16.33 11.02 -5.00
N ALA A 63 -16.29 12.24 -5.56
CA ALA A 63 -15.55 13.35 -4.95
C ALA A 63 -16.06 13.66 -3.53
N THR A 64 -17.36 13.52 -3.28
CA THR A 64 -17.98 13.71 -1.96
C THR A 64 -17.45 12.67 -0.97
N GLN A 65 -17.45 11.37 -1.32
CA GLN A 65 -16.88 10.33 -0.45
C GLN A 65 -15.41 10.58 -0.12
N LEU A 66 -14.60 10.93 -1.15
CA LEU A 66 -13.18 11.24 -0.94
C LEU A 66 -12.97 12.46 -0.03
N HIS A 67 -13.86 13.46 -0.10
CA HIS A 67 -13.84 14.60 0.81
C HIS A 67 -14.20 14.19 2.23
N ASP A 68 -15.33 13.48 2.41
CA ASP A 68 -15.83 13.07 3.72
C ASP A 68 -14.87 12.11 4.44
N TRP A 69 -14.24 11.23 3.69
CA TRP A 69 -13.26 10.28 4.25
C TRP A 69 -11.94 10.90 4.70
N ARG A 70 -11.65 12.15 4.34
CA ARG A 70 -10.55 12.90 4.96
C ARG A 70 -10.85 13.30 6.40
N GLY A 71 -12.15 13.26 6.79
CA GLY A 71 -12.62 13.66 8.10
C GLY A 71 -12.44 15.14 8.40
N SER A 72 -12.84 15.56 9.60
CA SER A 72 -12.67 16.95 10.07
C SER A 72 -11.20 17.39 10.14
N ILE A 73 -10.27 16.42 10.22
CA ILE A 73 -8.81 16.63 10.26
C ILE A 73 -8.19 16.87 8.87
N ASN A 74 -8.96 16.72 7.79
CA ASN A 74 -8.55 16.84 6.39
C ASN A 74 -7.28 16.03 6.04
N TYR A 75 -7.19 14.78 6.50
CA TYR A 75 -6.04 13.92 6.29
C TYR A 75 -6.27 12.95 5.13
N VAL A 76 -5.51 13.13 4.04
CA VAL A 76 -5.71 12.38 2.79
C VAL A 76 -5.48 10.86 2.93
N HIS A 77 -4.52 10.43 3.75
CA HIS A 77 -4.23 9.00 3.91
C HIS A 77 -5.27 8.27 4.80
N ARG A 78 -6.17 8.99 5.47
CA ARG A 78 -7.35 8.42 6.14
C ARG A 78 -8.26 7.69 5.17
N ILE A 79 -8.33 8.15 3.92
CA ILE A 79 -9.12 7.57 2.83
C ILE A 79 -8.81 6.08 2.65
N LYS A 80 -7.52 5.67 2.77
CA LYS A 80 -7.12 4.26 2.64
C LYS A 80 -7.92 3.36 3.60
N SER A 81 -7.90 3.66 4.88
CA SER A 81 -8.61 2.86 5.90
C SER A 81 -10.11 2.83 5.65
N CYS A 82 -10.70 3.96 5.22
CA CYS A 82 -12.12 4.04 4.86
C CYS A 82 -12.45 3.19 3.63
N VAL A 83 -11.60 3.21 2.59
CA VAL A 83 -11.78 2.37 1.38
C VAL A 83 -11.71 0.90 1.72
N VAL A 84 -10.73 0.47 2.51
CA VAL A 84 -10.61 -0.93 2.89
C VAL A 84 -11.83 -1.39 3.69
N GLN A 85 -12.28 -0.60 4.66
CA GLN A 85 -13.49 -0.87 5.44
C GLN A 85 -14.72 -0.97 4.52
N TRP A 86 -14.91 -0.01 3.64
CA TRP A 86 -16.04 0.00 2.70
C TRP A 86 -16.01 -1.18 1.73
N ALA A 87 -14.83 -1.56 1.22
CA ALA A 87 -14.68 -2.71 0.35
C ALA A 87 -15.10 -4.01 1.05
N LEU A 88 -14.67 -4.24 2.30
CA LEU A 88 -15.11 -5.38 3.09
C LEU A 88 -16.63 -5.38 3.30
N GLN A 89 -17.19 -4.24 3.69
CA GLN A 89 -18.65 -4.10 3.88
C GLN A 89 -19.44 -4.39 2.60
N SER A 90 -18.94 -3.98 1.44
CA SER A 90 -19.62 -4.16 0.14
C SER A 90 -19.76 -5.63 -0.29
N THR A 91 -18.98 -6.53 0.30
CA THR A 91 -19.04 -7.98 0.04
C THR A 91 -19.86 -8.74 1.07
N GLY A 92 -20.33 -8.08 2.13
CA GLY A 92 -20.97 -8.72 3.28
C GLY A 92 -20.00 -9.31 4.31
N ALA A 93 -18.69 -9.13 4.12
CA ALA A 93 -17.60 -9.46 5.06
C ALA A 93 -17.79 -10.77 5.83
N SER A 94 -17.88 -11.90 5.13
CA SER A 94 -17.99 -13.21 5.77
C SER A 94 -16.75 -13.52 6.62
N ALA A 95 -16.98 -14.10 7.80
CA ALA A 95 -15.91 -14.45 8.74
C ALA A 95 -14.85 -15.39 8.15
N GLY A 96 -15.21 -16.20 7.13
CA GLY A 96 -14.27 -17.11 6.47
C GLY A 96 -13.52 -16.50 5.27
N ASP A 97 -13.84 -15.27 4.88
CA ASP A 97 -13.26 -14.64 3.71
C ASP A 97 -11.93 -13.95 4.04
N GLY A 98 -10.97 -14.07 3.13
CA GLY A 98 -9.69 -13.36 3.20
C GLY A 98 -9.71 -12.09 2.36
N TYR A 99 -9.22 -11.00 2.91
CA TYR A 99 -9.10 -9.70 2.25
C TYR A 99 -7.66 -9.22 2.29
N MET A 100 -7.16 -8.78 1.14
CA MET A 100 -5.85 -8.14 1.07
C MET A 100 -5.95 -6.85 0.28
N PHE A 101 -5.70 -5.74 0.94
CA PHE A 101 -5.46 -4.45 0.28
C PHE A 101 -3.98 -4.33 -0.09
N VAL A 102 -3.69 -3.76 -1.26
CA VAL A 102 -2.36 -3.32 -1.65
C VAL A 102 -2.40 -1.89 -2.19
N ASP A 103 -1.37 -1.10 -1.88
CA ASP A 103 -1.19 0.21 -2.52
C ASP A 103 -0.97 0.04 -4.03
N SER A 104 -1.33 1.05 -4.82
CA SER A 104 -1.17 1.00 -6.29
C SER A 104 0.27 0.77 -6.71
N ASP A 105 1.24 1.33 -5.99
CA ASP A 105 2.67 1.20 -6.25
C ASP A 105 3.29 -0.08 -5.66
N THR A 106 2.60 -1.21 -5.91
CA THR A 106 3.05 -2.56 -5.53
C THR A 106 3.21 -3.48 -6.74
N THR A 107 3.89 -4.59 -6.59
CA THR A 107 3.97 -5.68 -7.56
C THR A 107 4.11 -7.02 -6.86
N PHE A 108 3.46 -8.05 -7.41
CA PHE A 108 3.59 -9.41 -6.90
C PHE A 108 4.84 -10.07 -7.48
N THR A 109 5.71 -10.53 -6.60
CA THR A 109 6.99 -11.17 -6.94
C THR A 109 6.97 -12.69 -6.75
N ALA A 110 5.91 -13.22 -6.14
CA ALA A 110 5.67 -14.64 -5.92
C ALA A 110 4.15 -14.91 -5.80
N PRO A 111 3.71 -16.20 -5.86
CA PRO A 111 2.33 -16.57 -5.61
C PRO A 111 1.85 -16.13 -4.23
N ILE A 112 0.65 -15.53 -4.15
CA ILE A 112 0.08 -14.97 -2.92
C ILE A 112 -0.85 -15.94 -2.18
N THR A 113 -1.21 -17.06 -2.79
CA THR A 113 -2.09 -18.09 -2.18
C THR A 113 -1.65 -18.52 -0.77
N PRO A 114 -0.35 -18.72 -0.47
CA PRO A 114 0.07 -19.09 0.89
C PRO A 114 -0.24 -18.01 1.93
N VAL A 115 -0.19 -16.72 1.55
CA VAL A 115 -0.54 -15.60 2.42
C VAL A 115 -2.04 -15.58 2.68
N PHE A 116 -2.87 -15.73 1.64
CA PHE A 116 -4.33 -15.80 1.79
C PHE A 116 -4.77 -17.00 2.64
N ALA A 117 -4.11 -18.15 2.52
CA ALA A 117 -4.41 -19.31 3.36
C ALA A 117 -4.26 -19.01 4.86
N ARG A 118 -3.28 -18.19 5.24
CA ARG A 118 -3.05 -17.75 6.61
C ARG A 118 -4.01 -16.62 7.02
N ILE A 119 -4.32 -15.69 6.12
CA ILE A 119 -5.33 -14.65 6.38
C ILE A 119 -6.69 -15.30 6.71
N THR A 120 -7.12 -16.31 5.97
CA THR A 120 -8.40 -17.03 6.23
C THR A 120 -8.39 -17.78 7.55
N GLN A 121 -7.22 -18.05 8.13
CA GLN A 121 -7.06 -18.59 9.49
C GLN A 121 -7.05 -17.51 10.57
N GLY A 122 -7.14 -16.21 10.19
CA GLY A 122 -7.21 -15.07 11.10
C GLY A 122 -5.88 -14.37 11.36
N GLU A 123 -4.81 -14.73 10.65
CA GLU A 123 -3.55 -14.02 10.76
C GLU A 123 -3.61 -12.67 10.03
N VAL A 124 -3.00 -11.64 10.64
CA VAL A 124 -2.93 -10.29 10.10
C VAL A 124 -1.61 -10.10 9.37
N PHE A 125 -1.68 -9.60 8.15
CA PHE A 125 -0.51 -9.30 7.34
C PHE A 125 -0.39 -7.80 7.08
N LEU A 126 0.82 -7.25 7.23
CA LEU A 126 1.20 -5.94 6.75
C LEU A 126 2.44 -6.06 5.84
N HIS A 127 2.78 -5.01 5.08
CA HIS A 127 3.85 -5.12 4.08
C HIS A 127 5.18 -5.57 4.72
N GLN A 128 5.78 -4.71 5.55
CA GLN A 128 7.04 -5.00 6.25
C GLN A 128 7.19 -4.16 7.51
N SER A 129 8.05 -4.61 8.42
CA SER A 129 8.44 -3.80 9.58
C SER A 129 9.37 -2.65 9.16
N GLU A 130 9.09 -1.44 9.66
CA GLU A 130 9.96 -0.26 9.53
C GLU A 130 10.78 0.01 10.82
N GLY A 131 10.89 -0.99 11.69
CA GLY A 131 11.55 -0.89 12.99
C GLY A 131 10.58 -0.49 14.10
N THR A 132 11.10 0.01 15.21
CA THR A 132 10.30 0.42 16.38
C THR A 132 10.27 1.93 16.55
N VAL A 133 9.29 2.45 17.30
CA VAL A 133 9.25 3.87 17.67
C VAL A 133 10.52 4.26 18.45
N GLU A 134 11.01 3.41 19.36
CA GLU A 134 12.25 3.63 20.11
C GLU A 134 13.48 3.79 19.19
N GLY A 135 13.52 3.04 18.09
CA GLY A 135 14.58 3.16 17.09
C GLY A 135 14.70 4.56 16.47
N THR A 136 13.62 5.36 16.54
CA THR A 136 13.59 6.72 15.96
C THR A 136 13.94 7.83 16.95
N ARG A 137 14.29 7.51 18.19
CA ARG A 137 14.51 8.46 19.31
C ARG A 137 15.50 9.60 19.00
N HIS A 138 16.51 9.33 18.20
CA HIS A 138 17.56 10.30 17.84
C HIS A 138 17.28 11.03 16.52
N GLU A 139 16.17 10.71 15.82
CA GLU A 139 15.83 11.37 14.59
C GLU A 139 15.26 12.77 14.82
N THR A 140 15.65 13.74 13.99
CA THR A 140 15.17 15.11 14.03
C THR A 140 13.98 15.37 13.10
N ASN A 141 13.61 14.37 12.29
CA ASN A 141 12.51 14.40 11.32
C ASN A 141 11.15 14.06 11.96
N SER A 142 10.16 13.75 11.12
CA SER A 142 8.81 13.36 11.53
C SER A 142 8.76 12.13 12.46
N LYS A 143 9.64 11.15 12.25
CA LYS A 143 9.70 9.93 13.10
C LYS A 143 10.16 10.29 14.52
N GLY A 144 11.16 11.15 14.66
CA GLY A 144 11.57 11.63 15.98
C GLY A 144 10.51 12.52 16.69
N ARG A 145 9.66 13.23 15.90
CA ARG A 145 8.49 13.94 16.49
C ARG A 145 7.49 12.95 17.07
N LEU A 146 7.20 11.85 16.34
CA LEU A 146 6.33 10.78 16.84
C LEU A 146 6.85 10.20 18.16
N TYR A 147 8.15 9.85 18.24
CA TYR A 147 8.75 9.34 19.47
C TYR A 147 8.55 10.29 20.66
N ARG A 148 8.81 11.58 20.46
CA ARG A 148 8.62 12.60 21.53
C ARG A 148 7.15 12.73 21.93
N ALA A 149 6.22 12.71 20.97
CA ALA A 149 4.80 12.80 21.25
C ALA A 149 4.30 11.59 22.06
N ILE A 150 4.69 10.38 21.68
CA ILE A 150 4.32 9.14 22.39
C ILE A 150 4.82 9.15 23.84
N ARG A 151 5.98 9.71 24.08
CA ARG A 151 6.51 9.85 25.45
C ARG A 151 5.85 10.94 26.29
N ALA A 152 5.37 12.00 25.63
CA ALA A 152 4.88 13.19 26.32
C ALA A 152 3.42 13.06 26.77
N GLN A 153 2.59 12.28 26.06
CA GLN A 153 1.15 12.27 26.30
C GLN A 153 0.48 10.96 25.91
N PRO A 154 -0.68 10.63 26.50
CA PRO A 154 -1.50 9.53 26.02
C PRO A 154 -2.19 9.89 24.69
N PHE A 155 -2.68 8.87 23.99
CA PHE A 155 -3.50 8.99 22.80
C PHE A 155 -4.79 8.21 22.99
N ARG A 156 -5.87 8.70 22.39
CA ARG A 156 -7.13 7.95 22.38
C ARG A 156 -7.07 6.89 21.28
N VAL A 157 -6.89 5.64 21.68
CA VAL A 157 -6.86 4.48 20.79
C VAL A 157 -7.74 3.39 21.39
N CYS A 158 -8.47 2.64 20.54
CA CYS A 158 -9.43 1.63 20.97
C CYS A 158 -10.45 2.17 22.02
N GLY A 159 -10.90 3.41 21.82
CA GLY A 159 -11.92 4.07 22.66
C GLY A 159 -11.44 4.61 24.02
N THR A 160 -10.19 4.37 24.41
CA THR A 160 -9.62 4.79 25.70
C THR A 160 -8.34 5.58 25.54
N GLU A 161 -8.03 6.46 26.52
CA GLU A 161 -6.72 7.13 26.56
C GLU A 161 -5.65 6.16 27.04
N GLN A 162 -4.60 6.00 26.25
CA GLN A 162 -3.51 5.06 26.51
C GLN A 162 -2.15 5.64 26.11
N HIS A 163 -1.13 5.30 26.85
CA HIS A 163 0.25 5.53 26.45
C HIS A 163 0.67 4.44 25.46
N LEU A 164 1.00 4.87 24.23
CA LEU A 164 1.56 3.96 23.24
C LEU A 164 2.97 3.53 23.65
N ARG A 165 3.32 2.28 23.40
CA ARG A 165 4.63 1.74 23.77
C ARG A 165 5.70 2.22 22.78
N THR A 166 6.83 2.74 23.28
CA THR A 166 7.96 3.09 22.41
C THR A 166 8.59 1.86 21.73
N GLY A 167 8.44 0.67 22.33
CA GLY A 167 8.84 -0.60 21.73
C GLY A 167 7.89 -1.12 20.63
N MET A 168 6.76 -0.46 20.40
CA MET A 168 5.80 -0.81 19.33
C MET A 168 6.51 -0.86 17.98
N THR A 169 6.24 -1.92 17.21
CA THR A 169 6.72 -2.05 15.83
C THR A 169 5.89 -1.14 14.91
N LEU A 170 6.58 -0.36 14.11
CA LEU A 170 5.97 0.42 13.03
C LEU A 170 5.92 -0.46 11.78
N TRP A 171 4.72 -0.70 11.28
CA TRP A 171 4.48 -1.49 10.10
C TRP A 171 4.12 -0.62 8.90
N ASN A 172 4.69 -0.93 7.75
CA ASN A 172 4.29 -0.32 6.49
C ASN A 172 2.92 -0.89 6.06
N SER A 173 1.95 -0.04 5.80
CA SER A 173 0.56 -0.37 5.43
C SER A 173 0.33 -0.45 3.92
N GLY A 174 1.39 -0.53 3.12
CA GLY A 174 1.26 -0.75 1.67
C GLY A 174 0.63 -2.10 1.29
N VAL A 175 0.58 -3.03 2.25
CA VAL A 175 -0.27 -4.23 2.25
C VAL A 175 -1.02 -4.29 3.56
N ILE A 176 -2.32 -4.63 3.53
CA ILE A 176 -3.15 -4.89 4.70
C ILE A 176 -3.96 -6.17 4.44
N GLY A 177 -3.58 -7.27 5.08
CA GLY A 177 -4.26 -8.56 4.99
C GLY A 177 -5.08 -8.84 6.26
N LEU A 178 -6.39 -9.00 6.11
CA LEU A 178 -7.34 -9.21 7.21
C LEU A 178 -8.38 -10.27 6.83
N ARG A 179 -8.89 -10.99 7.82
CA ARG A 179 -10.08 -11.82 7.67
C ARG A 179 -11.36 -10.98 7.87
N GLY A 180 -12.49 -11.41 7.30
CA GLY A 180 -13.73 -10.62 7.29
C GLY A 180 -14.28 -10.28 8.68
N ASP A 181 -14.06 -11.12 9.72
CA ASP A 181 -14.46 -10.83 11.10
C ASP A 181 -13.54 -9.81 11.82
N GLN A 182 -12.43 -9.42 11.22
CA GLN A 182 -11.50 -8.42 11.74
C GLN A 182 -11.82 -6.99 11.28
N LEU A 183 -12.97 -6.77 10.63
CA LEU A 183 -13.40 -5.46 10.14
C LEU A 183 -13.36 -4.36 11.21
N GLY A 184 -13.62 -4.71 12.48
CA GLY A 184 -13.57 -3.78 13.61
C GLY A 184 -12.22 -3.09 13.79
N LEU A 185 -11.11 -3.75 13.40
CA LEU A 185 -9.76 -3.17 13.47
C LEU A 185 -9.62 -1.91 12.59
N LEU A 186 -10.34 -1.88 11.45
CA LEU A 186 -10.30 -0.72 10.55
C LEU A 186 -11.02 0.48 11.15
N GLN A 187 -12.17 0.28 11.82
CA GLN A 187 -12.87 1.36 12.51
C GLN A 187 -11.99 1.93 13.64
N GLU A 188 -11.42 1.06 14.46
CA GLU A 188 -10.51 1.49 15.55
C GLU A 188 -9.27 2.21 14.99
N THR A 189 -8.78 1.80 13.81
CA THR A 189 -7.69 2.49 13.12
C THR A 189 -8.11 3.89 12.68
N ILE A 190 -9.31 4.05 12.11
CA ILE A 190 -9.85 5.35 11.69
C ILE A 190 -9.98 6.27 12.90
N ASP A 191 -10.54 5.78 14.01
CA ASP A 191 -10.68 6.55 15.26
C ASP A 191 -9.31 6.96 15.82
N ALA A 192 -8.32 6.06 15.75
CA ALA A 192 -6.95 6.35 16.17
C ALA A 192 -6.27 7.38 15.25
N ILE A 193 -6.51 7.33 13.93
CA ILE A 193 -6.03 8.37 13.00
C ILE A 193 -6.57 9.74 13.42
N ASP A 194 -7.87 9.83 13.70
CA ASP A 194 -8.55 11.08 14.07
C ASP A 194 -8.00 11.65 15.39
N ALA A 195 -7.55 10.78 16.29
CA ALA A 195 -6.94 11.19 17.56
C ALA A 195 -5.44 11.54 17.46
N ILE A 196 -4.68 10.79 16.65
CA ILE A 196 -3.21 10.94 16.57
C ILE A 196 -2.81 12.08 15.63
N TYR A 197 -3.47 12.20 14.47
CA TYR A 197 -3.05 13.14 13.40
C TYR A 197 -2.99 14.60 13.87
N PRO A 198 -3.97 15.16 14.63
CA PRO A 198 -3.92 16.53 15.09
C PRO A 198 -2.68 16.86 15.96
N LEU A 199 -2.16 15.85 16.66
CA LEU A 199 -1.05 15.99 17.60
C LEU A 199 0.33 15.84 16.93
N VAL A 200 0.42 15.05 15.87
CA VAL A 200 1.72 14.67 15.25
C VAL A 200 1.90 15.25 13.85
N GLN A 201 0.85 15.34 13.04
CA GLN A 201 0.81 15.90 11.69
C GLN A 201 1.91 15.36 10.76
N ILE A 202 2.01 14.04 10.62
CA ILE A 202 2.92 13.36 9.70
C ILE A 202 2.14 12.50 8.70
N ASN A 203 2.70 12.33 7.50
CA ASN A 203 2.02 11.64 6.39
C ASN A 203 1.77 10.14 6.64
N THR A 204 2.43 9.55 7.62
CA THR A 204 2.36 8.11 7.92
C THR A 204 1.49 7.79 9.13
N VAL A 205 0.61 8.72 9.56
CA VAL A 205 -0.24 8.49 10.74
C VAL A 205 -1.16 7.29 10.57
N GLU A 206 -1.63 7.00 9.36
CA GLU A 206 -2.53 5.87 9.14
C GLU A 206 -1.84 4.53 9.43
N GLN A 207 -0.58 4.35 9.03
CA GLN A 207 0.18 3.13 9.36
C GLN A 207 0.58 3.07 10.84
N ILE A 208 0.83 4.23 11.47
CA ILE A 208 1.10 4.32 12.91
C ILE A 208 -0.14 3.95 13.72
N ALA A 209 -1.32 4.45 13.33
CA ALA A 209 -2.59 4.15 13.98
C ALA A 209 -2.93 2.66 13.89
N LEU A 210 -2.79 2.05 12.71
CA LEU A 210 -2.97 0.62 12.54
C LEU A 210 -1.98 -0.19 13.38
N SER A 211 -0.69 0.20 13.37
CA SER A 211 0.32 -0.45 14.20
C SER A 211 -0.01 -0.35 15.70
N ALA A 212 -0.52 0.81 16.17
CA ALA A 212 -0.89 1.02 17.55
C ALA A 212 -2.12 0.17 17.96
N VAL A 213 -3.14 0.08 17.12
CA VAL A 213 -4.32 -0.76 17.35
C VAL A 213 -3.91 -2.24 17.49
N LEU A 214 -3.08 -2.73 16.57
CA LEU A 214 -2.62 -4.12 16.59
C LEU A 214 -1.73 -4.41 17.81
N ASP A 215 -0.82 -3.49 18.15
CA ASP A 215 0.06 -3.60 19.32
C ASP A 215 -0.72 -3.64 20.63
N LEU A 216 -1.69 -2.72 20.83
CA LEU A 216 -2.52 -2.67 22.03
C LEU A 216 -3.41 -3.90 22.20
N LYS A 217 -3.87 -4.48 21.10
CA LYS A 217 -4.66 -5.72 21.12
C LYS A 217 -3.80 -6.99 21.18
N ASN A 218 -2.47 -6.86 21.19
CA ASN A 218 -1.52 -7.97 21.13
C ASN A 218 -1.78 -8.92 19.94
N ILE A 219 -2.18 -8.36 18.80
CA ILE A 219 -2.39 -9.11 17.56
C ILE A 219 -1.05 -9.33 16.85
N PRO A 220 -0.62 -10.57 16.61
CA PRO A 220 0.57 -10.86 15.83
C PRO A 220 0.43 -10.36 14.39
N VAL A 221 1.47 -9.72 13.88
CA VAL A 221 1.52 -9.24 12.49
C VAL A 221 2.63 -9.97 11.74
N TYR A 222 2.32 -10.42 10.53
CA TYR A 222 3.23 -11.12 9.64
C TYR A 222 3.57 -10.28 8.41
N PRO A 223 4.81 -10.34 7.90
CA PRO A 223 5.21 -9.58 6.73
C PRO A 223 4.70 -10.21 5.43
N ALA A 224 4.21 -9.37 4.51
CA ALA A 224 3.78 -9.77 3.17
C ALA A 224 4.85 -9.52 2.09
N ASP A 225 6.00 -8.94 2.45
CA ASP A 225 7.13 -8.64 1.55
C ASP A 225 7.76 -9.90 0.92
N VAL A 226 7.43 -11.08 1.42
CA VAL A 226 7.80 -12.37 0.82
C VAL A 226 7.16 -12.59 -0.57
N ALA A 227 6.06 -11.90 -0.88
CA ALA A 227 5.32 -12.06 -2.13
C ALA A 227 4.92 -10.72 -2.80
N VAL A 228 5.02 -9.60 -2.07
CA VAL A 228 4.64 -8.27 -2.57
C VAL A 228 5.78 -7.29 -2.37
N LEU A 229 6.28 -6.71 -3.46
CA LEU A 229 7.20 -5.58 -3.43
C LEU A 229 6.41 -4.27 -3.47
N HIS A 230 6.60 -3.40 -2.48
CA HIS A 230 6.07 -2.04 -2.47
C HIS A 230 7.18 -1.04 -2.85
N TYR A 231 7.14 -0.53 -4.07
CA TYR A 231 8.19 0.32 -4.63
C TYR A 231 7.97 1.83 -4.39
N HIS A 232 7.31 2.19 -3.29
CA HIS A 232 6.93 3.57 -2.92
C HIS A 232 8.06 4.62 -3.03
N VAL A 233 9.30 4.21 -2.87
CA VAL A 233 10.47 5.10 -3.01
C VAL A 233 10.91 5.31 -4.48
N PHE A 234 10.30 4.59 -5.45
CA PHE A 234 10.69 4.59 -6.86
C PHE A 234 9.64 5.27 -7.75
N LYS A 235 9.35 6.55 -7.49
CA LYS A 235 8.33 7.30 -8.26
C LYS A 235 8.71 7.54 -9.72
N GLU A 236 9.98 7.40 -10.08
CA GLU A 236 10.46 7.46 -11.46
C GLU A 236 9.87 6.35 -12.34
N PHE A 237 9.45 5.24 -11.73
CA PHE A 237 8.78 4.12 -12.41
C PHE A 237 7.46 4.53 -13.11
N ARG A 238 6.80 5.59 -12.66
CA ARG A 238 5.61 6.15 -13.35
C ARG A 238 5.90 6.57 -14.79
N GLY A 239 7.10 7.07 -15.08
CA GLY A 239 7.53 7.35 -16.43
C GLY A 239 7.70 6.07 -17.26
N ASP A 240 8.22 5.01 -16.64
CA ASP A 240 8.33 3.69 -17.25
C ASP A 240 6.95 3.13 -17.61
N LEU A 241 5.99 3.21 -16.67
CA LEU A 241 4.61 2.77 -16.88
C LEU A 241 3.91 3.55 -18.00
N ALA A 242 4.02 4.88 -18.01
CA ALA A 242 3.40 5.68 -19.07
C ALA A 242 3.94 5.29 -20.46
N THR A 243 5.25 5.05 -20.58
CA THR A 243 5.86 4.61 -21.83
C THR A 243 5.41 3.19 -22.21
N PHE A 244 5.33 2.28 -21.23
CA PHE A 244 4.89 0.91 -21.43
C PHE A 244 3.43 0.86 -21.92
N PHE A 245 2.51 1.55 -21.25
CA PHE A 245 1.11 1.57 -21.65
C PHE A 245 0.88 2.25 -23.02
N ALA A 246 1.64 3.30 -23.33
CA ALA A 246 1.58 3.92 -24.66
C ALA A 246 2.09 2.99 -25.76
N ARG A 247 3.19 2.25 -25.51
CA ARG A 247 3.79 1.32 -26.48
C ARG A 247 2.87 0.17 -26.86
N TYR A 248 2.19 -0.40 -25.87
CA TYR A 248 1.36 -1.57 -26.05
C TYR A 248 -0.15 -1.25 -26.08
N ALA A 249 -0.51 0.01 -26.35
CA ALA A 249 -1.91 0.41 -26.45
C ALA A 249 -2.67 -0.46 -27.47
N GLY A 250 -3.85 -0.96 -27.08
CA GLY A 250 -4.66 -1.86 -27.88
C GLY A 250 -4.25 -3.34 -27.84
N SER A 251 -3.25 -3.71 -27.05
CA SER A 251 -2.88 -5.12 -26.82
C SER A 251 -3.97 -5.90 -26.08
N SER A 252 -4.06 -7.19 -26.35
CA SER A 252 -4.87 -8.12 -25.56
C SER A 252 -4.28 -8.36 -24.18
N LEU A 253 -5.09 -8.86 -23.23
CA LEU A 253 -4.60 -9.21 -21.89
C LEU A 253 -3.41 -10.17 -21.94
N ALA A 254 -3.45 -11.18 -22.80
CA ALA A 254 -2.34 -12.14 -22.96
C ALA A 254 -1.05 -11.45 -23.40
N GLN A 255 -1.14 -10.46 -24.30
CA GLN A 255 0.02 -9.66 -24.73
C GLN A 255 0.53 -8.76 -23.59
N TRP A 256 -0.35 -8.11 -22.81
CA TRP A 256 0.03 -7.34 -21.64
C TRP A 256 0.82 -8.19 -20.64
N LEU A 257 0.35 -9.39 -20.35
CA LEU A 257 1.02 -10.32 -19.43
C LEU A 257 2.38 -10.79 -19.99
N ALA A 258 2.48 -11.01 -21.30
CA ALA A 258 3.73 -11.40 -21.94
C ALA A 258 4.81 -10.29 -21.90
N HIS A 259 4.40 -9.02 -22.05
CA HIS A 259 5.31 -7.87 -22.05
C HIS A 259 5.60 -7.31 -20.65
N TRP A 260 4.83 -7.69 -19.64
CA TRP A 260 4.98 -7.18 -18.26
C TRP A 260 6.43 -7.22 -17.74
N PRO A 261 7.25 -8.30 -17.98
CA PRO A 261 8.60 -8.39 -17.43
C PRO A 261 9.60 -7.36 -17.99
N GLU A 262 9.27 -6.68 -19.08
CA GLU A 262 10.18 -5.72 -19.73
C GLU A 262 10.53 -4.53 -18.84
N ILE A 263 9.63 -4.17 -17.90
CA ILE A 263 9.82 -3.05 -16.99
C ILE A 263 9.70 -3.43 -15.52
N ASP A 264 10.00 -4.68 -15.16
CA ASP A 264 9.87 -5.20 -13.79
C ASP A 264 10.50 -4.24 -12.75
N PRO A 265 9.69 -3.64 -11.86
CA PRO A 265 10.18 -2.66 -10.87
C PRO A 265 11.18 -3.28 -9.89
N ALA A 266 11.11 -4.59 -9.63
CA ALA A 266 12.06 -5.27 -8.75
C ALA A 266 13.51 -5.18 -9.28
N GLN A 267 13.68 -5.20 -10.59
CA GLN A 267 14.99 -5.05 -11.23
C GLN A 267 15.36 -3.57 -11.39
N ARG A 268 14.39 -2.74 -11.79
CA ARG A 268 14.61 -1.33 -12.12
C ARG A 268 14.90 -0.45 -10.91
N ILE A 269 14.45 -0.82 -9.72
CA ILE A 269 14.71 -0.09 -8.46
C ILE A 269 16.14 -0.29 -7.93
N VAL A 270 16.84 -1.36 -8.34
CA VAL A 270 18.14 -1.76 -7.78
C VAL A 270 19.17 -0.62 -7.74
N PRO A 271 19.41 0.16 -8.82
CA PRO A 271 20.37 1.26 -8.78
C PRO A 271 20.03 2.33 -7.72
N LYS A 272 18.73 2.58 -7.50
CA LYS A 272 18.27 3.54 -6.49
C LYS A 272 18.50 3.01 -5.08
N LEU A 273 18.21 1.74 -4.83
CA LEU A 273 18.45 1.09 -3.54
C LEU A 273 19.94 1.06 -3.21
N GLN A 274 20.79 0.68 -4.16
CA GLN A 274 22.25 0.71 -4.01
C GLN A 274 22.79 2.11 -3.71
N PHE A 275 22.25 3.14 -4.36
CA PHE A 275 22.61 4.51 -4.06
C PHE A 275 22.14 4.93 -2.66
N ASN A 276 20.93 4.56 -2.26
CA ASN A 276 20.35 4.92 -0.96
C ASN A 276 21.02 4.19 0.21
N ALA A 277 21.59 3.03 0.00
CA ALA A 277 22.36 2.29 1.01
C ALA A 277 23.71 2.96 1.38
N ARG A 278 24.19 3.90 0.55
CA ARG A 278 25.43 4.62 0.83
C ARG A 278 25.26 5.63 1.98
N PRO A 279 26.31 5.92 2.76
CA PRO A 279 26.30 6.95 3.79
C PRO A 279 25.82 8.31 3.24
N LYS A 280 25.11 9.10 4.05
CA LYS A 280 24.51 10.39 3.63
C LYS A 280 25.55 11.35 3.02
N TRP A 281 26.75 11.45 3.60
CA TRP A 281 27.82 12.30 3.08
C TRP A 281 28.25 11.88 1.67
N GLN A 282 28.40 10.59 1.42
CA GLN A 282 28.79 10.05 0.11
C GLN A 282 27.70 10.31 -0.94
N ARG A 283 26.41 10.13 -0.57
CA ARG A 283 25.28 10.44 -1.44
C ARG A 283 25.25 11.93 -1.83
N ASN A 284 25.51 12.81 -0.85
CA ASN A 284 25.53 14.25 -1.09
C ASN A 284 26.70 14.64 -2.01
N TRP A 285 27.87 14.08 -1.78
CA TRP A 285 29.04 14.30 -2.65
C TRP A 285 28.78 13.80 -4.08
N LEU A 286 28.24 12.58 -4.26
CA LEU A 286 27.89 12.05 -5.58
C LEU A 286 26.86 12.91 -6.30
N LYS A 287 25.89 13.47 -5.57
CA LYS A 287 24.92 14.43 -6.16
C LYS A 287 25.62 15.71 -6.63
N LEU A 288 26.55 16.24 -5.83
CA LEU A 288 27.28 17.48 -6.14
C LEU A 288 28.11 17.35 -7.43
N ILE A 289 28.76 16.20 -7.64
CA ILE A 289 29.56 15.94 -8.84
C ILE A 289 28.76 15.36 -10.02
N GLY A 290 27.41 15.43 -9.98
CA GLY A 290 26.54 14.95 -11.05
C GLY A 290 26.47 13.41 -11.20
N ARG A 291 27.03 12.65 -10.26
CA ARG A 291 27.03 11.17 -10.26
C ARG A 291 25.91 10.56 -9.38
N ARG A 292 24.73 11.19 -9.40
CA ARG A 292 23.53 10.58 -8.83
C ARG A 292 23.21 9.28 -9.58
N TRP A 293 22.52 8.31 -8.90
CA TRP A 293 21.98 7.15 -9.61
C TRP A 293 21.07 7.60 -10.77
N LYS A 294 21.02 6.78 -11.80
CA LYS A 294 20.14 6.97 -12.96
C LYS A 294 19.23 5.76 -13.07
N PRO A 295 17.97 5.95 -13.51
CA PRO A 295 17.10 4.82 -13.87
C PRO A 295 17.79 3.92 -14.90
N VAL A 296 17.48 2.64 -14.88
CA VAL A 296 17.88 1.72 -15.95
C VAL A 296 17.20 2.21 -17.24
N PRO A 297 17.91 2.32 -18.37
CA PRO A 297 17.30 2.68 -19.66
C PRO A 297 16.14 1.73 -20.00
N TYR A 298 15.18 2.22 -20.77
CA TYR A 298 14.13 1.39 -21.30
C TYR A 298 14.70 0.30 -22.21
N PRO A 299 14.14 -0.93 -22.22
CA PRO A 299 14.60 -2.00 -23.11
C PRO A 299 14.51 -1.66 -24.59
N TRP A 300 13.68 -0.71 -24.94
CA TRP A 300 13.40 -0.23 -26.31
C TRP A 300 13.87 1.19 -26.60
N ALA A 301 14.72 1.77 -25.75
CA ALA A 301 15.27 3.12 -25.94
C ALA A 301 16.44 3.14 -26.93
N HIS A 302 16.21 2.62 -28.14
CA HIS A 302 17.19 2.65 -29.26
C HIS A 302 16.59 3.28 -30.50
#